data_27b4880e0c551e48d6f5eaeecb53df55
#
_entry.id   27b4880e0c551e48d6f5eaeecb53df55
#
_cell.length_a   1.000
_cell.length_b   1.000
_cell.length_c   1.000
_cell.angle_alpha   90.00
_cell.angle_beta   90.00
_cell.angle_gamma   90.00
#
_symmetry.space_group_name_H-M   'P 1'
#
loop_
_entity.id
_entity.type
_entity.pdbx_description
1 polymer ?
#
loop_
_entity_poly.entity_id
_entity_poly.type
_entity_poly.pdbx_seq_one_letter_code
_entity_poly.pdbx_strand_id
1 'polypeptide(L)'
;GMKACILFDEPALAYVDEPSLPISWRDANDALRAALEPVQQLGAIAGLHCCQPPDWTRALQSRPSMIHFDATEGRVDDVVEHKSAIREHVSRGGYLGWGLWPTDGPQPEPFDSKERQYYLARAARDLSFVDASVGLIFKRSLLSGACGTAGLGAETEATMAQDLEELSMGIR
;
A
#
# COMPACT_ATOMS: atom_id res chain seq x y z
N GLY A 1 4.77 -10.90 -20.11
CA GLY A 1 3.61 -10.05 -20.32
C GLY A 1 3.34 -9.19 -19.09
N MET A 2 2.70 -8.04 -19.25
CA MET A 2 2.26 -7.20 -18.12
C MET A 2 1.15 -7.92 -17.37
N LYS A 3 1.19 -7.85 -16.03
CA LYS A 3 0.09 -8.31 -15.19
C LYS A 3 -0.82 -7.12 -14.89
N ALA A 4 -2.13 -7.32 -14.95
CA ALA A 4 -3.08 -6.34 -14.44
C ALA A 4 -2.99 -6.28 -12.91
N CYS A 5 -3.12 -5.07 -12.36
CA CYS A 5 -3.25 -4.83 -10.94
C CYS A 5 -4.57 -4.12 -10.71
N ILE A 6 -5.41 -4.66 -9.83
CA ILE A 6 -6.70 -4.10 -9.46
C ILE A 6 -6.68 -3.87 -7.96
N LEU A 7 -6.85 -2.62 -7.55
CA LEU A 7 -6.97 -2.23 -6.15
C LEU A 7 -8.45 -2.07 -5.79
N PHE A 8 -8.83 -2.71 -4.70
CA PHE A 8 -10.11 -2.47 -4.03
C PHE A 8 -9.87 -1.42 -2.95
N ASP A 9 -10.54 -0.30 -3.09
CA ASP A 9 -10.45 0.81 -2.14
C ASP A 9 -11.52 0.62 -1.06
N GLU A 10 -11.08 0.38 0.18
CA GLU A 10 -11.96 0.07 1.30
C GLU A 10 -11.59 0.88 2.55
N PRO A 11 -11.93 2.17 2.58
CA PRO A 11 -11.61 3.03 3.72
C PRO A 11 -12.34 2.63 5.00
N ALA A 12 -13.47 1.89 4.92
CA ALA A 12 -14.23 1.47 6.08
C ALA A 12 -13.48 0.47 6.97
N LEU A 13 -12.44 -0.19 6.47
CA LEU A 13 -11.63 -1.11 7.27
C LEU A 13 -10.96 -0.45 8.48
N ALA A 14 -10.67 0.84 8.40
CA ALA A 14 -10.11 1.58 9.53
C ALA A 14 -11.09 1.69 10.70
N TYR A 15 -12.39 1.44 10.48
CA TYR A 15 -13.46 1.65 11.44
C TYR A 15 -14.19 0.35 11.83
N VAL A 16 -13.69 -0.83 11.43
CA VAL A 16 -14.40 -2.12 11.67
C VAL A 16 -14.65 -2.40 13.16
N ASP A 17 -13.78 -1.93 14.05
CA ASP A 17 -13.98 -2.09 15.50
C ASP A 17 -14.74 -0.91 16.14
N GLU A 18 -15.18 0.07 15.36
CA GLU A 18 -15.94 1.20 15.85
C GLU A 18 -17.41 0.82 16.08
N PRO A 19 -18.02 1.28 17.18
CA PRO A 19 -19.44 0.99 17.48
C PRO A 19 -20.41 1.48 16.39
N SER A 20 -20.00 2.45 15.60
CA SER A 20 -20.79 3.02 14.49
C SER A 20 -20.83 2.12 13.26
N LEU A 21 -19.91 1.16 13.11
CA LEU A 21 -19.84 0.23 12.00
C LEU A 21 -20.18 -1.19 12.47
N PRO A 22 -21.43 -1.65 12.32
CA PRO A 22 -21.87 -2.94 12.85
C PRO A 22 -21.44 -4.12 11.96
N ILE A 23 -20.16 -4.21 11.66
CA ILE A 23 -19.56 -5.30 10.89
C ILE A 23 -18.42 -5.93 11.70
N SER A 24 -18.33 -7.25 11.71
CA SER A 24 -17.21 -7.93 12.32
C SER A 24 -16.03 -8.06 11.35
N TRP A 25 -14.81 -8.17 11.87
CA TRP A 25 -13.63 -8.49 11.06
C TRP A 25 -13.78 -9.80 10.27
N ARG A 26 -14.52 -10.76 10.79
CA ARG A 26 -14.83 -11.99 10.07
C ARG A 26 -15.63 -11.70 8.80
N ASP A 27 -16.74 -10.96 8.95
CA ASP A 27 -17.63 -10.65 7.83
C ASP A 27 -16.92 -9.73 6.81
N ALA A 28 -16.13 -8.76 7.29
CA ALA A 28 -15.31 -7.91 6.44
C ALA A 28 -14.30 -8.73 5.62
N ASN A 29 -13.58 -9.65 6.26
CA ASN A 29 -12.60 -10.51 5.55
C ASN A 29 -13.27 -11.49 4.59
N ASP A 30 -14.45 -12.02 4.92
CA ASP A 30 -15.19 -12.90 4.01
C ASP A 30 -15.67 -12.13 2.76
N ALA A 31 -16.15 -10.90 2.91
CA ALA A 31 -16.52 -10.02 1.80
C ALA A 31 -15.32 -9.64 0.94
N LEU A 32 -14.22 -9.23 1.56
CA LEU A 32 -12.98 -8.91 0.84
C LEU A 32 -12.44 -10.11 0.08
N ARG A 33 -12.43 -11.30 0.68
CA ARG A 33 -11.97 -12.51 0.01
C ARG A 33 -12.85 -12.83 -1.21
N ALA A 34 -14.16 -12.69 -1.09
CA ALA A 34 -15.08 -12.89 -2.22
C ALA A 34 -14.82 -11.91 -3.38
N ALA A 35 -14.35 -10.69 -3.10
CA ALA A 35 -13.97 -9.72 -4.12
C ALA A 35 -12.59 -10.00 -4.72
N LEU A 36 -11.61 -10.37 -3.91
CA LEU A 36 -10.21 -10.55 -4.32
C LEU A 36 -10.00 -11.85 -5.12
N GLU A 37 -10.63 -12.95 -4.70
CA GLU A 37 -10.42 -14.28 -5.27
C GLU A 37 -10.66 -14.35 -6.79
N PRO A 38 -11.78 -13.85 -7.35
CA PRO A 38 -12.00 -13.89 -8.80
C PRO A 38 -10.91 -13.21 -9.62
N VAL A 39 -10.40 -12.08 -9.11
CA VAL A 39 -9.31 -11.33 -9.76
C VAL A 39 -8.00 -12.12 -9.72
N GLN A 40 -7.70 -12.76 -8.59
CA GLN A 40 -6.52 -13.60 -8.42
C GLN A 40 -6.56 -14.84 -9.30
N GLN A 41 -7.73 -15.46 -9.46
CA GLN A 41 -7.94 -16.63 -10.33
C GLN A 41 -7.68 -16.31 -11.80
N LEU A 42 -7.88 -15.07 -12.23
CA LEU A 42 -7.52 -14.58 -13.56
C LEU A 42 -6.02 -14.29 -13.73
N GLY A 43 -5.21 -14.49 -12.68
CA GLY A 43 -3.76 -14.24 -12.70
C GLY A 43 -3.38 -12.77 -12.53
N ALA A 44 -4.33 -11.90 -12.20
CA ALA A 44 -4.08 -10.49 -11.88
C ALA A 44 -3.64 -10.31 -10.43
N ILE A 45 -3.05 -9.17 -10.13
CA ILE A 45 -2.75 -8.73 -8.77
C ILE A 45 -4.01 -8.09 -8.21
N ALA A 46 -4.64 -8.73 -7.22
CA ALA A 46 -5.77 -8.17 -6.49
C ALA A 46 -5.25 -7.53 -5.21
N GLY A 47 -5.26 -6.22 -5.16
CA GLY A 47 -4.76 -5.43 -4.04
C GLY A 47 -5.89 -4.82 -3.21
N LEU A 48 -5.56 -4.45 -1.99
CA LEU A 48 -6.40 -3.72 -1.06
C LEU A 48 -5.77 -2.38 -0.77
N HIS A 49 -6.49 -1.30 -1.04
CA HIS A 49 -6.10 0.06 -0.64
C HIS A 49 -6.92 0.52 0.55
N CYS A 50 -6.24 1.17 1.49
CA CYS A 50 -6.90 1.86 2.60
C CYS A 50 -6.17 3.18 2.87
N CYS A 51 -6.88 4.31 2.72
CA CYS A 51 -6.34 5.66 2.94
C CYS A 51 -6.07 5.92 4.42
N GLN A 52 -6.87 5.33 5.31
CA GLN A 52 -6.67 5.37 6.75
C GLN A 52 -6.08 4.03 7.20
N PRO A 53 -5.13 4.01 8.16
CA PRO A 53 -4.50 2.77 8.58
C PRO A 53 -5.52 1.84 9.27
N PRO A 54 -5.82 0.67 8.68
CA PRO A 54 -6.62 -0.36 9.34
C PRO A 54 -5.74 -1.22 10.25
N ASP A 55 -6.34 -2.09 11.03
CA ASP A 55 -5.59 -3.21 11.61
C ASP A 55 -5.10 -4.16 10.50
N TRP A 56 -3.89 -3.91 9.99
CA TRP A 56 -3.29 -4.73 8.93
C TRP A 56 -3.15 -6.20 9.32
N THR A 57 -2.99 -6.52 10.60
CA THR A 57 -2.93 -7.92 11.06
C THR A 57 -4.24 -8.65 10.76
N ARG A 58 -5.36 -7.98 10.92
CA ARG A 58 -6.68 -8.53 10.63
C ARG A 58 -7.03 -8.43 9.15
N ALA A 59 -6.77 -7.29 8.50
CA ALA A 59 -7.08 -7.08 7.09
C ALA A 59 -6.36 -8.09 6.17
N LEU A 60 -5.12 -8.46 6.49
CA LEU A 60 -4.34 -9.44 5.75
C LEU A 60 -4.89 -10.89 5.82
N GLN A 61 -5.84 -11.17 6.70
CA GLN A 61 -6.53 -12.47 6.72
C GLN A 61 -7.42 -12.65 5.47
N SER A 62 -7.81 -11.58 4.78
CA SER A 62 -8.49 -11.65 3.48
C SER A 62 -7.59 -12.12 2.34
N ARG A 63 -6.27 -12.19 2.54
CA ARG A 63 -5.25 -12.66 1.60
C ARG A 63 -5.17 -11.86 0.28
N PRO A 64 -5.06 -10.53 0.33
CA PRO A 64 -4.81 -9.76 -0.87
C PRO A 64 -3.45 -10.14 -1.48
N SER A 65 -3.28 -9.98 -2.79
CA SER A 65 -1.98 -10.10 -3.45
C SER A 65 -1.08 -8.90 -3.18
N MET A 66 -1.67 -7.75 -2.88
CA MET A 66 -0.98 -6.50 -2.55
C MET A 66 -1.77 -5.73 -1.49
N ILE A 67 -1.08 -5.09 -0.57
CA ILE A 67 -1.63 -4.00 0.22
C ILE A 67 -1.06 -2.68 -0.29
N HIS A 68 -1.91 -1.68 -0.37
CA HIS A 68 -1.54 -0.32 -0.75
C HIS A 68 -1.98 0.63 0.38
N PHE A 69 -1.09 1.49 0.80
CA PHE A 69 -1.30 2.38 1.95
C PHE A 69 -0.64 3.73 1.71
N ASP A 70 -1.16 4.74 2.37
CA ASP A 70 -0.52 6.05 2.43
C ASP A 70 0.81 5.92 3.18
N ALA A 71 1.90 6.24 2.49
CA ALA A 71 3.26 6.21 3.01
C ALA A 71 3.87 7.62 3.03
N THR A 72 3.05 8.65 3.02
CA THR A 72 3.48 10.03 3.23
C THR A 72 3.97 10.22 4.66
N GLU A 73 4.52 11.38 4.96
CA GLU A 73 5.19 11.66 6.24
C GLU A 73 4.38 11.22 7.47
N GLY A 74 5.02 10.44 8.35
CA GLY A 74 4.43 9.94 9.60
C GLY A 74 3.56 8.70 9.49
N ARG A 75 3.03 8.35 8.29
CA ARG A 75 2.08 7.24 8.12
C ARG A 75 2.73 5.88 7.86
N VAL A 76 3.99 5.87 7.50
CA VAL A 76 4.76 4.61 7.35
C VAL A 76 4.84 3.82 8.65
N ASP A 77 4.87 4.50 9.79
CA ASP A 77 4.99 3.86 11.10
C ASP A 77 3.75 2.99 11.42
N ASP A 78 2.56 3.36 10.93
CA ASP A 78 1.33 2.57 11.08
C ASP A 78 1.46 1.17 10.46
N VAL A 79 2.16 1.04 9.33
CA VAL A 79 2.42 -0.26 8.70
C VAL A 79 3.49 -1.04 9.47
N VAL A 80 4.51 -0.36 9.98
CA VAL A 80 5.59 -0.98 10.75
C VAL A 80 5.10 -1.53 12.10
N GLU A 81 4.07 -0.95 12.69
CA GLU A 81 3.42 -1.50 13.89
C GLU A 81 2.90 -2.95 13.66
N HIS A 82 2.45 -3.25 12.45
CA HIS A 82 1.96 -4.57 12.04
C HIS A 82 3.04 -5.44 11.38
N LYS A 83 4.32 -5.17 11.62
CA LYS A 83 5.47 -5.78 10.93
C LYS A 83 5.44 -7.32 10.82
N SER A 84 4.92 -8.03 11.81
CA SER A 84 4.84 -9.50 11.76
C SER A 84 3.89 -9.98 10.67
N ALA A 85 2.71 -9.39 10.53
CA ALA A 85 1.75 -9.71 9.51
C ALA A 85 2.23 -9.27 8.11
N ILE A 86 2.86 -8.09 8.02
CA ILE A 86 3.45 -7.58 6.78
C ILE A 86 4.58 -8.49 6.29
N ARG A 87 5.47 -8.94 7.19
CA ARG A 87 6.54 -9.88 6.86
C ARG A 87 6.01 -11.21 6.33
N GLU A 88 4.98 -11.77 6.97
CA GLU A 88 4.32 -12.97 6.50
C GLU A 88 3.70 -12.75 5.12
N HIS A 89 3.04 -11.61 4.88
CA HIS A 89 2.49 -11.25 3.59
C HIS A 89 3.57 -11.23 2.49
N VAL A 90 4.69 -10.54 2.71
CA VAL A 90 5.80 -10.46 1.76
C VAL A 90 6.45 -11.83 1.54
N SER A 91 6.64 -12.63 2.59
CA SER A 91 7.21 -13.99 2.49
C SER A 91 6.38 -14.92 1.62
N ARG A 92 5.06 -14.77 1.63
CA ARG A 92 4.14 -15.50 0.75
C ARG A 92 4.09 -14.97 -0.68
N GLY A 93 4.90 -13.96 -1.00
CA GLY A 93 4.98 -13.35 -2.32
C GLY A 93 4.06 -12.15 -2.50
N GLY A 94 3.48 -11.63 -1.45
CA GLY A 94 2.68 -10.41 -1.45
C GLY A 94 3.47 -9.16 -1.82
N TYR A 95 2.79 -8.16 -2.33
CA TYR A 95 3.36 -6.87 -2.73
C TYR A 95 2.97 -5.78 -1.75
N LEU A 96 3.83 -4.75 -1.65
CA LEU A 96 3.59 -3.52 -0.91
C LEU A 96 3.45 -2.37 -1.91
N GLY A 97 2.32 -1.68 -1.89
CA GLY A 97 2.10 -0.44 -2.62
C GLY A 97 2.34 0.75 -1.69
N TRP A 98 3.35 1.53 -1.99
CA TRP A 98 3.75 2.68 -1.20
C TRP A 98 3.18 3.94 -1.82
N GLY A 99 2.18 4.52 -1.21
CA GLY A 99 1.60 5.80 -1.58
C GLY A 99 2.50 6.96 -1.10
N LEU A 100 3.57 7.25 -1.83
CA LEU A 100 4.60 8.19 -1.39
C LEU A 100 4.34 9.62 -1.85
N TRP A 101 3.58 9.79 -2.93
CA TRP A 101 3.29 11.10 -3.47
C TRP A 101 1.95 11.60 -2.89
N PRO A 102 1.92 12.76 -2.18
CA PRO A 102 0.70 13.28 -1.59
C PRO A 102 -0.36 13.58 -2.66
N THR A 103 -1.58 13.12 -2.46
CA THR A 103 -2.70 13.36 -3.39
C THR A 103 -3.81 14.22 -2.77
N ASP A 104 -3.64 14.64 -1.54
CA ASP A 104 -4.61 15.43 -0.82
C ASP A 104 -4.51 16.92 -1.21
N GLY A 105 -5.65 17.47 -1.59
CA GLY A 105 -5.80 18.89 -1.89
C GLY A 105 -5.35 19.31 -3.31
N PRO A 106 -5.68 20.55 -3.69
CA PRO A 106 -5.44 21.06 -5.04
C PRO A 106 -3.97 21.41 -5.33
N GLN A 107 -3.14 21.52 -4.30
CA GLN A 107 -1.71 21.77 -4.40
C GLN A 107 -1.00 20.91 -3.34
N PRO A 108 -0.59 19.70 -3.71
CA PRO A 108 0.19 18.86 -2.82
C PRO A 108 1.52 19.55 -2.48
N GLU A 109 2.03 19.25 -1.28
CA GLU A 109 3.33 19.75 -0.85
C GLU A 109 4.44 19.33 -1.83
N PRO A 110 5.53 20.12 -1.94
CA PRO A 110 6.65 19.78 -2.80
C PRO A 110 7.19 18.38 -2.48
N PHE A 111 7.38 17.57 -3.52
CA PHE A 111 7.91 16.22 -3.37
C PHE A 111 9.44 16.28 -3.26
N ASP A 112 9.97 15.91 -2.08
CA ASP A 112 11.42 15.72 -1.90
C ASP A 112 11.78 14.25 -2.06
N SER A 113 12.37 13.90 -3.20
CA SER A 113 12.74 12.53 -3.52
C SER A 113 13.77 11.93 -2.55
N LYS A 114 14.68 12.74 -1.99
CA LYS A 114 15.68 12.26 -1.02
C LYS A 114 15.05 11.94 0.33
N GLU A 115 14.13 12.78 0.77
CA GLU A 115 13.37 12.55 1.99
C GLU A 115 12.53 11.27 1.85
N ARG A 116 11.82 11.11 0.74
CA ARG A 116 11.03 9.90 0.46
C ARG A 116 11.89 8.64 0.37
N GLN A 117 13.06 8.71 -0.24
CA GLN A 117 14.04 7.61 -0.24
C GLN A 117 14.46 7.23 1.18
N TYR A 118 14.73 8.21 2.03
CA TYR A 118 15.10 7.97 3.42
C TYR A 118 14.00 7.25 4.20
N TYR A 119 12.76 7.74 4.13
CA TYR A 119 11.61 7.10 4.81
C TYR A 119 11.36 5.69 4.31
N LEU A 120 11.37 5.49 3.00
CA LEU A 120 11.17 4.18 2.38
C LEU A 120 12.29 3.19 2.78
N ALA A 121 13.54 3.64 2.78
CA ALA A 121 14.68 2.80 3.19
C ALA A 121 14.63 2.46 4.69
N ARG A 122 14.19 3.40 5.54
CA ARG A 122 13.97 3.16 6.97
C ARG A 122 12.90 2.10 7.17
N ALA A 123 11.72 2.30 6.56
CA ALA A 123 10.60 1.36 6.67
C ALA A 123 10.95 -0.03 6.14
N ALA A 124 11.62 -0.12 4.98
CA ALA A 124 12.06 -1.38 4.43
C ALA A 124 13.05 -2.12 5.35
N ARG A 125 13.90 -1.37 6.07
CA ARG A 125 14.81 -1.92 7.08
C ARG A 125 14.04 -2.45 8.29
N ASP A 126 13.08 -1.69 8.79
CA ASP A 126 12.26 -2.06 9.94
C ASP A 126 11.37 -3.28 9.64
N LEU A 127 10.94 -3.42 8.39
CA LEU A 127 10.20 -4.59 7.89
C LEU A 127 11.10 -5.78 7.54
N SER A 128 12.41 -5.59 7.34
CA SER A 128 13.32 -6.68 7.00
C SER A 128 13.49 -7.70 8.12
N PHE A 129 13.83 -8.94 7.77
CA PHE A 129 14.09 -10.04 8.72
C PHE A 129 14.96 -11.12 8.03
N VAL A 130 15.29 -12.20 8.74
CA VAL A 130 16.22 -13.24 8.27
C VAL A 130 15.84 -13.78 6.87
N ASP A 131 14.56 -14.03 6.62
CA ASP A 131 14.09 -14.62 5.36
C ASP A 131 13.58 -13.56 4.35
N ALA A 132 13.57 -12.27 4.70
CA ALA A 132 13.16 -11.17 3.81
C ALA A 132 14.10 -9.97 3.97
N SER A 133 15.14 -9.94 3.16
CA SER A 133 16.07 -8.84 3.09
C SER A 133 15.40 -7.55 2.61
N VAL A 134 16.00 -6.40 2.90
CA VAL A 134 15.60 -5.09 2.34
C VAL A 134 15.44 -5.16 0.81
N GLY A 135 16.34 -5.88 0.13
CA GLY A 135 16.25 -6.09 -1.32
C GLY A 135 15.01 -6.90 -1.75
N LEU A 136 14.52 -7.84 -0.94
CA LEU A 136 13.26 -8.53 -1.22
C LEU A 136 12.07 -7.59 -1.02
N ILE A 137 12.07 -6.79 0.04
CA ILE A 137 11.03 -5.78 0.26
C ILE A 137 10.92 -4.87 -0.97
N PHE A 138 12.04 -4.32 -1.46
CA PHE A 138 12.03 -3.47 -2.65
C PHE A 138 11.58 -4.20 -3.92
N LYS A 139 11.97 -5.45 -4.13
CA LYS A 139 11.49 -6.26 -5.27
C LYS A 139 9.99 -6.54 -5.23
N ARG A 140 9.38 -6.44 -4.07
CA ARG A 140 7.94 -6.60 -3.85
C ARG A 140 7.22 -5.27 -3.62
N SER A 141 7.84 -4.16 -3.98
CA SER A 141 7.30 -2.81 -3.80
C SER A 141 6.87 -2.20 -5.12
N LEU A 142 5.77 -1.46 -5.07
CA LEU A 142 5.33 -0.52 -6.09
C LEU A 142 5.21 0.87 -5.45
N LEU A 143 5.56 1.89 -6.20
CA LEU A 143 5.46 3.29 -5.78
C LEU A 143 4.29 3.95 -6.50
N SER A 144 3.55 4.80 -5.79
CA SER A 144 2.34 5.42 -6.33
C SER A 144 2.00 6.72 -5.58
N GLY A 145 0.93 7.38 -6.00
CA GLY A 145 0.24 8.38 -5.18
C GLY A 145 -0.36 7.75 -3.92
N ALA A 146 -0.51 8.55 -2.88
CA ALA A 146 -1.03 8.12 -1.57
C ALA A 146 -2.48 7.62 -1.66
N CYS A 147 -3.27 8.20 -2.55
CA CYS A 147 -4.66 7.83 -2.83
C CYS A 147 -5.00 8.07 -4.30
N GLY A 148 -6.29 8.08 -4.65
CA GLY A 148 -6.77 8.39 -5.99
C GLY A 148 -6.41 9.81 -6.44
N THR A 149 -6.18 9.98 -7.74
CA THR A 149 -5.72 11.24 -8.35
C THR A 149 -6.83 12.06 -9.01
N ALA A 150 -8.09 11.65 -8.87
CA ALA A 150 -9.23 12.30 -9.55
C ALA A 150 -9.39 13.80 -9.23
N GLY A 151 -8.83 14.28 -8.13
CA GLY A 151 -8.79 15.69 -7.75
C GLY A 151 -7.60 16.48 -8.30
N LEU A 152 -6.64 15.80 -8.92
CA LEU A 152 -5.42 16.41 -9.48
C LEU A 152 -5.67 16.80 -10.95
N GLY A 153 -5.02 17.88 -11.40
CA GLY A 153 -4.97 18.22 -12.83
C GLY A 153 -3.95 17.35 -13.58
N ALA A 154 -4.10 17.24 -14.89
CA ALA A 154 -3.23 16.40 -15.74
C ALA A 154 -1.73 16.77 -15.64
N GLU A 155 -1.41 18.06 -15.43
CA GLU A 155 -0.05 18.51 -15.24
C GLU A 155 0.54 17.98 -13.92
N THR A 156 -0.26 18.04 -12.85
CA THR A 156 0.13 17.50 -11.53
C THR A 156 0.32 15.99 -11.56
N GLU A 157 -0.57 15.27 -12.26
CA GLU A 157 -0.42 13.81 -12.46
C GLU A 157 0.86 13.46 -13.25
N ALA A 158 1.20 14.25 -14.27
CA ALA A 158 2.42 14.06 -15.04
C ALA A 158 3.67 14.29 -14.15
N THR A 159 3.66 15.33 -13.31
CA THR A 159 4.72 15.60 -12.33
C THR A 159 4.85 14.44 -11.34
N MET A 160 3.74 13.97 -10.77
CA MET A 160 3.74 12.81 -9.88
C MET A 160 4.38 11.59 -10.53
N ALA A 161 4.01 11.29 -11.78
CA ALA A 161 4.57 10.14 -12.50
C ALA A 161 6.08 10.27 -12.68
N GLN A 162 6.58 11.46 -13.02
CA GLN A 162 8.01 11.74 -13.18
C GLN A 162 8.75 11.60 -11.84
N ASP A 163 8.25 12.19 -10.77
CA ASP A 163 8.84 12.13 -9.44
C ASP A 163 8.97 10.68 -8.93
N LEU A 164 7.92 9.88 -9.13
CA LEU A 164 7.91 8.47 -8.74
C LEU A 164 8.85 7.61 -9.60
N GLU A 165 8.99 7.92 -10.88
CA GLU A 165 9.96 7.26 -11.75
C GLU A 165 11.39 7.55 -11.30
N GLU A 166 11.74 8.82 -11.03
CA GLU A 166 13.05 9.23 -10.53
C GLU A 166 13.36 8.56 -9.18
N LEU A 167 12.39 8.53 -8.26
CA LEU A 167 12.51 7.84 -6.98
C LEU A 167 12.78 6.34 -7.16
N SER A 168 12.04 5.69 -8.06
CA SER A 168 12.20 4.26 -8.36
C SER A 168 13.58 3.93 -8.94
N MET A 169 14.14 4.81 -9.76
CA MET A 169 15.50 4.64 -10.29
C MET A 169 16.57 4.78 -9.21
N GLY A 170 16.36 5.65 -8.23
CA GLY A 170 17.30 5.88 -7.13
C GLY A 170 17.34 4.75 -6.07
N ILE A 171 16.37 3.84 -6.07
CA ILE A 171 16.26 2.72 -5.12
C ILE A 171 16.87 1.42 -5.66
N ARG A 172 17.09 1.33 -6.96
CA ARG A 172 17.71 0.16 -7.63
C ARG A 172 19.20 0.17 -7.44
#